data_25e38bdeadb75fad8861c42154806cfe
#
_entry.id   25e38bdeadb75fad8861c42154806cfe
#
_cell.length_a   1.000
_cell.length_b   1.000
_cell.length_c   1.000
_cell.angle_alpha   90.00
_cell.angle_beta   90.00
_cell.angle_gamma   90.00
#
_symmetry.space_group_name_H-M   'P 1'
#
loop_
_entity.id
_entity.type
_entity.pdbx_description
1 polymer ?
#
loop_
_entity_poly.entity_id
_entity_poly.type
_entity_poly.pdbx_seq_one_letter_code
_entity_poly.pdbx_strand_id
1 'polypeptide(L)'
;MRLVVDANILVGELLRARGRVLVADPRLELFIAARAWDEARHELHKRARFFSERRGMEPKALQELLGLAVDAAERQVTVVGAEEYSGHEDEAKRRIPRDPDDWPTVALAMTLEADIWTSDGDFLGCGVATWTTGTLLARLEAG
;
A
#
# COMPACT_ATOMS: atom_id res chain seq x y z
N MET A 1 14.19 2.32 -4.76
CA MET A 1 13.74 1.27 -3.81
C MET A 1 12.51 0.57 -4.36
N ARG A 2 12.54 -0.74 -4.35
CA ARG A 2 11.36 -1.54 -4.75
C ARG A 2 10.57 -1.89 -3.49
N LEU A 3 9.31 -1.50 -3.44
CA LEU A 3 8.45 -1.71 -2.28
C LEU A 3 7.12 -2.33 -2.70
N VAL A 4 6.70 -3.34 -1.95
CA VAL A 4 5.33 -3.84 -2.02
C VAL A 4 4.53 -3.09 -0.95
N VAL A 5 3.45 -2.44 -1.37
CA VAL A 5 2.65 -1.58 -0.49
C VAL A 5 1.50 -2.38 0.10
N ASP A 6 1.35 -2.30 1.41
CA ASP A 6 0.18 -2.82 2.10
C ASP A 6 -1.05 -1.94 1.80
N ALA A 7 -2.21 -2.56 1.61
CA ALA A 7 -3.46 -1.85 1.26
C ALA A 7 -3.78 -0.71 2.21
N ASN A 8 -3.67 -0.93 3.51
CA ASN A 8 -4.02 0.08 4.52
C ASN A 8 -3.12 1.31 4.47
N ILE A 9 -1.81 1.11 4.31
CA ILE A 9 -0.88 2.25 4.23
C ILE A 9 -1.11 3.04 2.95
N LEU A 10 -1.35 2.35 1.84
CA LEU A 10 -1.60 3.00 0.56
C LEU A 10 -2.83 3.90 0.62
N VAL A 11 -3.95 3.39 1.15
CA VAL A 11 -5.19 4.17 1.29
C VAL A 11 -4.94 5.43 2.11
N GLY A 12 -4.28 5.30 3.27
CA GLY A 12 -3.97 6.44 4.13
C GLY A 12 -3.13 7.49 3.44
N GLU A 13 -2.11 7.07 2.70
CA GLU A 13 -1.21 7.99 2.00
C GLU A 13 -1.90 8.66 0.81
N LEU A 14 -2.72 7.93 0.07
CA LEU A 14 -3.44 8.48 -1.09
C LEU A 14 -4.45 9.57 -0.71
N LEU A 15 -5.01 9.53 0.50
CA LEU A 15 -5.96 10.53 0.98
C LEU A 15 -5.30 11.81 1.48
N ARG A 16 -3.97 11.84 1.60
CA ARG A 16 -3.21 13.02 2.06
C ARG A 16 -2.39 13.59 0.91
N ALA A 17 -2.33 14.91 0.82
CA ALA A 17 -1.50 15.58 -0.20
C ALA A 17 -0.04 15.17 -0.07
N ARG A 18 0.49 15.13 1.16
CA ARG A 18 1.88 14.72 1.43
C ARG A 18 2.11 13.25 1.06
N GLY A 19 1.12 12.40 1.30
CA GLY A 19 1.19 10.99 0.94
C GLY A 19 1.22 10.78 -0.57
N ARG A 20 0.42 11.53 -1.32
CA ARG A 20 0.44 11.46 -2.78
C ARG A 20 1.79 11.91 -3.35
N VAL A 21 2.42 12.91 -2.74
CA VAL A 21 3.78 13.34 -3.13
C VAL A 21 4.77 12.21 -2.87
N LEU A 22 4.69 11.54 -1.73
CA LEU A 22 5.57 10.42 -1.41
C LEU A 22 5.36 9.24 -2.37
N VAL A 23 4.12 8.88 -2.66
CA VAL A 23 3.80 7.81 -3.62
C VAL A 23 4.37 8.11 -5.00
N ALA A 24 4.44 9.39 -5.38
CA ALA A 24 4.98 9.85 -6.67
C ALA A 24 6.50 10.06 -6.66
N ASP A 25 7.20 9.79 -5.57
CA ASP A 25 8.65 9.98 -5.49
C ASP A 25 9.36 9.07 -6.50
N PRO A 26 10.14 9.62 -7.44
CA PRO A 26 10.76 8.82 -8.50
C PRO A 26 11.81 7.82 -7.99
N ARG A 27 12.25 7.93 -6.75
CA ARG A 27 13.17 6.97 -6.14
C ARG A 27 12.47 5.69 -5.67
N LEU A 28 11.13 5.69 -5.64
CA LEU A 28 10.32 4.56 -5.23
C LEU A 28 9.73 3.85 -6.46
N GLU A 29 9.83 2.54 -6.46
CA GLU A 29 9.16 1.67 -7.43
C GLU A 29 8.15 0.84 -6.64
N LEU A 30 6.87 1.16 -6.79
CA LEU A 30 5.80 0.63 -5.95
C LEU A 30 4.99 -0.45 -6.65
N PHE A 31 4.71 -1.52 -5.90
CA PHE A 31 3.92 -2.65 -6.35
C PHE A 31 2.85 -2.98 -5.32
N ILE A 32 1.74 -3.52 -5.77
CA ILE A 32 0.69 -4.04 -4.89
C ILE A 32 0.14 -5.33 -5.47
N ALA A 33 -0.14 -6.31 -4.61
CA ALA A 33 -0.80 -7.53 -5.02
C ALA A 33 -2.24 -7.22 -5.45
N ALA A 34 -2.71 -7.82 -6.53
CA ALA A 34 -4.04 -7.56 -7.09
C ALA A 34 -5.15 -7.70 -6.03
N ARG A 35 -5.06 -8.71 -5.18
CA ARG A 35 -6.02 -8.93 -4.10
C ARG A 35 -6.01 -7.77 -3.08
N ALA A 36 -4.82 -7.29 -2.74
CA ALA A 36 -4.69 -6.13 -1.84
C ALA A 36 -5.17 -4.84 -2.50
N TRP A 37 -5.01 -4.72 -3.81
CA TRP A 37 -5.53 -3.56 -4.56
C TRP A 37 -7.06 -3.52 -4.55
N ASP A 38 -7.73 -4.67 -4.69
CA ASP A 38 -9.19 -4.73 -4.59
C ASP A 38 -9.67 -4.26 -3.22
N GLU A 39 -9.01 -4.69 -2.15
CA GLU A 39 -9.23 -4.19 -0.79
C GLU A 39 -9.01 -2.68 -0.68
N ALA A 40 -7.88 -2.21 -1.20
CA ALA A 40 -7.51 -0.79 -1.14
C ALA A 40 -8.54 0.10 -1.84
N ARG A 41 -9.02 -0.30 -3.01
CA ARG A 41 -10.05 0.47 -3.74
C ARG A 41 -11.34 0.59 -2.93
N HIS A 42 -11.77 -0.51 -2.33
CA HIS A 42 -12.97 -0.52 -1.50
C HIS A 42 -12.80 0.39 -0.26
N GLU A 43 -11.70 0.25 0.45
CA GLU A 43 -11.39 1.05 1.63
C GLU A 43 -11.17 2.53 1.30
N LEU A 44 -10.61 2.84 0.14
CA LEU A 44 -10.37 4.21 -0.27
C LEU A 44 -11.67 5.00 -0.34
N HIS A 45 -12.70 4.45 -0.99
CA HIS A 45 -14.02 5.09 -1.08
C HIS A 45 -14.67 5.24 0.28
N LYS A 46 -14.60 4.21 1.11
CA LYS A 46 -15.18 4.20 2.45
C LYS A 46 -14.53 5.24 3.36
N ARG A 47 -13.20 5.29 3.40
CA ARG A 47 -12.46 6.25 4.23
C ARG A 47 -12.61 7.68 3.72
N ALA A 48 -12.62 7.88 2.42
CA ALA A 48 -12.82 9.19 1.83
C ALA A 48 -14.19 9.75 2.20
N ARG A 49 -15.23 8.93 2.15
CA ARG A 49 -16.58 9.31 2.55
C ARG A 49 -16.65 9.69 4.03
N PHE A 50 -16.08 8.86 4.89
CA PHE A 50 -16.01 9.12 6.33
C PHE A 50 -15.27 10.42 6.64
N PHE A 51 -14.13 10.64 6.00
CA PHE A 51 -13.34 11.85 6.12
C PHE A 51 -14.12 13.09 5.67
N SER A 52 -14.82 12.96 4.55
CA SER A 52 -15.68 14.02 3.99
C SER A 52 -16.80 14.41 4.95
N GLU A 53 -17.49 13.44 5.53
CA GLU A 53 -18.57 13.67 6.49
C GLU A 53 -18.06 14.40 7.74
N ARG A 54 -16.90 13.99 8.26
CA ARG A 54 -16.32 14.61 9.45
C ARG A 54 -15.87 16.04 9.21
N ARG A 55 -15.45 16.38 8.01
CA ARG A 55 -14.96 17.71 7.64
C ARG A 55 -16.01 18.59 6.96
N GLY A 56 -17.20 18.07 6.78
CA GLY A 56 -18.26 18.81 6.10
C GLY A 56 -17.92 19.16 4.65
N MET A 57 -17.21 18.27 3.96
CA MET A 57 -16.81 18.51 2.57
C MET A 57 -18.01 18.44 1.64
N GLU A 58 -18.03 19.34 0.66
CA GLU A 58 -19.01 19.31 -0.41
C GLU A 58 -18.83 18.04 -1.26
N PRO A 59 -19.91 17.48 -1.84
CA PRO A 59 -19.80 16.29 -2.70
C PRO A 59 -18.79 16.43 -3.83
N LYS A 60 -18.69 17.63 -4.41
CA LYS A 60 -17.72 17.90 -5.46
C LYS A 60 -16.27 17.78 -4.97
N ALA A 61 -16.00 18.29 -3.76
CA ALA A 61 -14.67 18.20 -3.16
C ALA A 61 -14.29 16.74 -2.86
N LEU A 62 -15.27 15.92 -2.41
CA LEU A 62 -15.05 14.48 -2.22
C LEU A 62 -14.71 13.80 -3.54
N GLN A 63 -15.42 14.09 -4.61
CA GLN A 63 -15.15 13.53 -5.93
C GLN A 63 -13.74 13.91 -6.42
N GLU A 64 -13.34 15.16 -6.21
CA GLU A 64 -12.00 15.63 -6.57
C GLU A 64 -10.91 14.90 -5.78
N LEU A 65 -11.11 14.71 -4.47
CA LEU A 65 -10.18 13.96 -3.62
C LEU A 65 -10.02 12.51 -4.10
N LEU A 66 -11.15 11.83 -4.35
CA LEU A 66 -11.14 10.47 -4.87
C LEU A 66 -10.43 10.38 -6.23
N GLY A 67 -10.68 11.36 -7.10
CA GLY A 67 -10.02 11.43 -8.41
C GLY A 67 -8.51 11.55 -8.28
N LEU A 68 -8.03 12.43 -7.39
CA LEU A 68 -6.60 12.60 -7.12
C LEU A 68 -5.97 11.32 -6.56
N ALA A 69 -6.66 10.66 -5.63
CA ALA A 69 -6.16 9.45 -4.99
C ALA A 69 -6.04 8.29 -6.00
N VAL A 70 -7.10 8.05 -6.77
CA VAL A 70 -7.13 6.97 -7.78
C VAL A 70 -6.09 7.23 -8.86
N ASP A 71 -6.02 8.47 -9.36
CA ASP A 71 -5.05 8.86 -10.39
C ASP A 71 -3.60 8.63 -9.91
N ALA A 72 -3.29 9.03 -8.68
CA ALA A 72 -1.96 8.82 -8.12
C ALA A 72 -1.62 7.32 -8.05
N ALA A 73 -2.56 6.50 -7.60
CA ALA A 73 -2.36 5.05 -7.53
C ALA A 73 -2.14 4.44 -8.92
N GLU A 74 -2.98 4.78 -9.89
CA GLU A 74 -2.88 4.22 -11.24
C GLU A 74 -1.58 4.61 -11.94
N ARG A 75 -1.06 5.80 -11.67
CA ARG A 75 0.19 6.28 -12.27
C ARG A 75 1.43 5.70 -11.61
N GLN A 76 1.40 5.47 -10.30
CA GLN A 76 2.62 5.22 -9.53
C GLN A 76 2.74 3.79 -9.00
N VAL A 77 1.64 3.04 -8.92
CA VAL A 77 1.65 1.71 -8.33
C VAL A 77 1.33 0.66 -9.38
N THR A 78 2.21 -0.33 -9.51
CA THR A 78 1.99 -1.46 -10.40
C THR A 78 1.21 -2.55 -9.67
N VAL A 79 0.05 -2.91 -10.21
CA VAL A 79 -0.77 -4.01 -9.68
C VAL A 79 -0.26 -5.32 -10.29
N VAL A 80 0.06 -6.29 -9.45
CA VAL A 80 0.61 -7.58 -9.88
C VAL A 80 -0.42 -8.69 -9.65
N GLY A 81 -0.73 -9.45 -10.70
CA GLY A 81 -1.71 -10.52 -10.67
C GLY A 81 -1.27 -11.72 -9.84
N ALA A 82 -2.24 -12.47 -9.34
CA ALA A 82 -2.02 -13.60 -8.43
C ALA A 82 -1.12 -14.70 -9.04
N GLU A 83 -1.16 -14.89 -10.35
CA GLU A 83 -0.33 -15.88 -11.04
C GLU A 83 1.18 -15.62 -10.84
N GLU A 84 1.57 -14.39 -10.58
CA GLU A 84 2.96 -14.04 -10.38
C GLU A 84 3.49 -14.43 -8.99
N TYR A 85 2.63 -14.44 -7.97
CA TYR A 85 3.06 -14.65 -6.59
C TYR A 85 2.42 -15.83 -5.87
N SER A 86 1.43 -16.50 -6.47
CA SER A 86 0.69 -17.59 -5.81
C SER A 86 1.57 -18.80 -5.47
N GLY A 87 2.69 -18.98 -6.15
CA GLY A 87 3.65 -20.05 -5.84
C GLY A 87 4.26 -19.94 -4.45
N HIS A 88 4.20 -18.76 -3.83
CA HIS A 88 4.71 -18.52 -2.48
C HIS A 88 3.61 -18.50 -1.41
N GLU A 89 2.39 -18.88 -1.75
CA GLU A 89 1.26 -18.79 -0.81
C GLU A 89 1.51 -19.50 0.52
N ASP A 90 1.88 -20.77 0.48
CA ASP A 90 2.06 -21.57 1.70
C ASP A 90 3.17 -21.01 2.59
N GLU A 91 4.31 -20.65 1.99
CA GLU A 91 5.44 -20.08 2.74
C GLU A 91 5.08 -18.72 3.33
N ALA A 92 4.41 -17.88 2.54
CA ALA A 92 3.99 -16.56 3.00
C ALA A 92 3.05 -16.67 4.21
N LYS A 93 2.08 -17.58 4.17
CA LYS A 93 1.16 -17.82 5.28
C LYS A 93 1.90 -18.26 6.55
N ARG A 94 2.93 -19.10 6.42
CA ARG A 94 3.74 -19.53 7.56
C ARG A 94 4.49 -18.37 8.20
N ARG A 95 4.88 -17.37 7.41
CA ARG A 95 5.66 -16.22 7.87
C ARG A 95 4.85 -15.17 8.62
N ILE A 96 3.52 -15.17 8.43
CA ILE A 96 2.61 -14.21 9.10
C ILE A 96 1.45 -14.96 9.80
N PRO A 97 1.76 -15.78 10.80
CA PRO A 97 0.74 -16.63 11.43
C PRO A 97 -0.36 -15.86 12.16
N ARG A 98 -0.11 -14.60 12.55
CA ARG A 98 -1.12 -13.76 13.22
C ARG A 98 -2.21 -13.27 12.29
N ASP A 99 -1.88 -13.07 11.02
CA ASP A 99 -2.85 -12.67 9.99
C ASP A 99 -2.49 -13.29 8.65
N PRO A 100 -2.77 -14.61 8.48
CA PRO A 100 -2.38 -15.31 7.25
C PRO A 100 -3.11 -14.82 6.00
N ASP A 101 -4.23 -14.10 6.14
CA ASP A 101 -4.96 -13.55 5.00
C ASP A 101 -4.17 -12.45 4.27
N ASP A 102 -3.18 -11.85 4.92
CA ASP A 102 -2.28 -10.87 4.30
C ASP A 102 -1.12 -11.52 3.53
N TRP A 103 -1.18 -12.81 3.29
CA TRP A 103 -0.14 -13.56 2.57
C TRP A 103 0.20 -12.98 1.18
N PRO A 104 -0.75 -12.39 0.40
CA PRO A 104 -0.40 -11.86 -0.92
C PRO A 104 0.70 -10.81 -0.89
N THR A 105 0.70 -9.93 0.10
CA THR A 105 1.74 -8.90 0.25
C THR A 105 3.11 -9.52 0.50
N VAL A 106 3.20 -10.52 1.39
CA VAL A 106 4.46 -11.22 1.66
C VAL A 106 4.91 -12.02 0.44
N ALA A 107 4.00 -12.75 -0.18
CA ALA A 107 4.30 -13.57 -1.36
C ALA A 107 4.83 -12.71 -2.52
N LEU A 108 4.22 -11.56 -2.75
CA LEU A 108 4.67 -10.64 -3.79
C LEU A 108 6.06 -10.08 -3.46
N ALA A 109 6.30 -9.70 -2.20
CA ALA A 109 7.61 -9.21 -1.79
C ALA A 109 8.70 -10.28 -1.98
N MET A 110 8.40 -11.54 -1.69
CA MET A 110 9.31 -12.65 -1.94
C MET A 110 9.60 -12.80 -3.44
N THR A 111 8.57 -12.75 -4.26
CA THR A 111 8.68 -12.90 -5.71
C THR A 111 9.53 -11.80 -6.35
N LEU A 112 9.35 -10.56 -5.91
CA LEU A 112 10.02 -9.40 -6.48
C LEU A 112 11.36 -9.08 -5.79
N GLU A 113 11.69 -9.79 -4.72
CA GLU A 113 12.83 -9.45 -3.86
C GLU A 113 12.77 -7.99 -3.43
N ALA A 114 11.59 -7.58 -3.00
CA ALA A 114 11.27 -6.21 -2.58
C ALA A 114 10.99 -6.17 -1.08
N ASP A 115 11.11 -4.99 -0.50
CA ASP A 115 10.71 -4.75 0.88
C ASP A 115 9.22 -4.44 0.95
N ILE A 116 8.65 -4.41 2.16
CA ILE A 116 7.23 -4.11 2.36
C ILE A 116 7.09 -2.74 3.02
N TRP A 117 6.20 -1.92 2.49
CA TRP A 117 5.81 -0.64 3.09
C TRP A 117 4.47 -0.84 3.81
N THR A 118 4.50 -0.80 5.13
CA THR A 118 3.34 -1.08 5.98
C THR A 118 3.47 -0.39 7.34
N SER A 119 2.36 -0.18 8.02
CA SER A 119 2.33 0.19 9.43
C SER A 119 1.83 -0.94 10.32
N ASP A 120 1.55 -2.11 9.75
CA ASP A 120 1.00 -3.26 10.46
C ASP A 120 2.12 -4.11 11.08
N GLY A 121 2.11 -4.22 12.41
CA GLY A 121 3.09 -5.01 13.16
C GLY A 121 3.05 -6.51 12.85
N ASP A 122 1.98 -7.02 12.26
CA ASP A 122 1.87 -8.44 11.91
C ASP A 122 2.88 -8.87 10.84
N PHE A 123 3.43 -7.92 10.08
CA PHE A 123 4.50 -8.20 9.12
C PHE A 123 5.89 -8.25 9.76
N LEU A 124 6.05 -7.83 11.00
CA LEU A 124 7.35 -7.89 11.68
C LEU A 124 7.77 -9.34 11.86
N GLY A 125 9.00 -9.65 11.47
CA GLY A 125 9.55 -10.99 11.58
C GLY A 125 9.17 -11.93 10.44
N CYS A 126 8.50 -11.44 9.40
CA CYS A 126 8.12 -12.27 8.24
C CYS A 126 9.31 -12.66 7.34
N GLY A 127 10.49 -12.20 7.65
CA GLY A 127 11.69 -12.49 6.85
C GLY A 127 11.89 -11.55 5.65
N VAL A 128 11.04 -10.53 5.54
CA VAL A 128 11.16 -9.46 4.54
C VAL A 128 11.30 -8.15 5.30
N ALA A 129 12.19 -7.26 4.86
CA ALA A 129 12.35 -5.96 5.48
C ALA A 129 11.06 -5.14 5.35
N THR A 130 10.70 -4.44 6.41
CA THR A 130 9.51 -3.60 6.44
C THR A 130 9.88 -2.13 6.69
N TRP A 131 9.13 -1.23 6.08
CA TRP A 131 9.29 0.21 6.22
C TRP A 131 7.95 0.82 6.63
N THR A 132 7.98 1.69 7.64
CA THR A 132 6.87 2.58 7.92
C THR A 132 7.05 3.84 7.07
N THR A 133 6.02 4.68 6.97
CA THR A 133 6.14 5.97 6.28
C THR A 133 7.24 6.81 6.91
N GLY A 134 7.33 6.83 8.25
CA GLY A 134 8.36 7.59 8.96
C GLY A 134 9.78 7.11 8.64
N THR A 135 10.03 5.81 8.68
CA THR A 135 11.36 5.27 8.38
C THR A 135 11.71 5.43 6.90
N LEU A 136 10.72 5.31 6.02
CA LEU A 136 10.90 5.51 4.59
C LEU A 136 11.30 6.96 4.29
N LEU A 137 10.60 7.93 4.88
CA LEU A 137 10.93 9.36 4.74
C LEU A 137 12.33 9.64 5.23
N ALA A 138 12.71 9.12 6.41
CA ALA A 138 14.06 9.29 6.95
C ALA A 138 15.12 8.74 6.00
N ARG A 139 14.86 7.59 5.40
CA ARG A 139 15.78 6.97 4.41
C ARG A 139 15.94 7.84 3.15
N LEU A 140 14.84 8.38 2.66
CA LEU A 140 14.86 9.24 1.47
C LEU A 140 15.57 10.57 1.74
N GLU A 141 15.39 11.15 2.93
CA GLU A 141 16.08 12.38 3.33
C GLU A 141 17.59 12.16 3.48
N ALA A 142 18.01 11.01 3.95
CA ALA A 142 19.41 10.68 4.15
C ALA A 142 20.15 10.36 2.85
N GLY A 143 19.39 10.02 1.83
CA GLY A 143 19.92 9.48 0.61
C GLY A 143 20.18 10.24 -0.54
#